data_cb36f50ec3fb7adcf72c77e256d6dd3b
#
_entry.id   cb36f50ec3fb7adcf72c77e256d6dd3b
#
_cell.length_a   1.000
_cell.length_b   1.000
_cell.length_c   1.000
_cell.angle_alpha   90.00
_cell.angle_beta   90.00
_cell.angle_gamma   90.00
#
_symmetry.space_group_name_H-M   'P 1'
#
loop_
_entity.id
_entity.type
_entity.pdbx_description
1 polymer ?
#
loop_
_entity_poly.entity_id
_entity_poly.type
_entity_poly.pdbx_seq_one_letter_code
_entity_poly.pdbx_strand_id
1 'polypeptide(L)'
;MMLYQRNLGFNLIELMTTIMITSLLSVIAFPSFKSLQQQIRVDSNIRTIQQSMQFARNMAISYGVRITVCPLYQGKCGNDWHTGFSIFTDSGKTNELDGQDKIIQEVSQFHQEDIIQYNRKALRYQPDGLASGTNGTLTYCPETFDSPYSKAIIINQAGRVRFSTKKNIACKP
;
A
#
# COMPACT_ATOMS: atom_id res chain seq x y z
N MET A 1 -60.61 13.75 -15.00
CA MET A 1 -60.58 12.29 -14.82
C MET A 1 -59.34 11.93 -13.99
N MET A 2 -59.47 11.84 -12.66
CA MET A 2 -58.35 11.54 -11.74
C MET A 2 -58.12 10.03 -11.75
N LEU A 3 -56.96 9.62 -12.22
CA LEU A 3 -56.49 8.23 -12.11
C LEU A 3 -56.13 7.95 -10.65
N TYR A 4 -56.97 7.20 -9.97
CA TYR A 4 -56.74 6.71 -8.61
C TYR A 4 -55.60 5.65 -8.68
N GLN A 5 -54.38 6.01 -8.29
CA GLN A 5 -53.30 5.04 -8.12
C GLN A 5 -53.59 4.19 -6.87
N ARG A 6 -53.91 2.93 -7.08
CA ARG A 6 -54.03 1.94 -6.01
C ARG A 6 -52.62 1.68 -5.43
N ASN A 7 -52.37 2.18 -4.24
CA ASN A 7 -51.22 1.78 -3.47
C ASN A 7 -51.37 0.30 -3.05
N LEU A 8 -50.71 -0.61 -3.77
CA LEU A 8 -50.65 -2.01 -3.41
C LEU A 8 -49.60 -2.14 -2.30
N GLY A 9 -50.06 -2.35 -1.05
CA GLY A 9 -49.16 -2.63 0.07
C GLY A 9 -48.54 -4.00 -0.03
N PHE A 10 -47.32 -4.16 0.51
CA PHE A 10 -46.65 -5.47 0.60
C PHE A 10 -47.40 -6.42 1.53
N ASN A 11 -47.59 -7.67 1.10
CA ASN A 11 -48.17 -8.71 1.91
C ASN A 11 -47.09 -9.28 2.88
N LEU A 12 -47.49 -9.66 4.09
CA LEU A 12 -46.62 -10.21 5.12
C LEU A 12 -45.80 -11.43 4.60
N ILE A 13 -46.44 -12.31 3.80
CA ILE A 13 -45.79 -13.47 3.21
C ILE A 13 -44.68 -13.06 2.21
N GLU A 14 -44.90 -12.01 1.45
CA GLU A 14 -43.91 -11.47 0.48
C GLU A 14 -42.71 -10.88 1.22
N LEU A 15 -42.91 -10.19 2.35
CA LEU A 15 -41.82 -9.71 3.17
C LEU A 15 -41.00 -10.86 3.75
N MET A 16 -41.67 -11.92 4.27
CA MET A 16 -40.97 -13.09 4.81
C MET A 16 -40.15 -13.84 3.74
N THR A 17 -40.71 -14.01 2.56
CA THR A 17 -39.97 -14.67 1.46
C THR A 17 -38.80 -13.85 0.95
N THR A 18 -38.93 -12.52 0.86
CA THR A 18 -37.81 -11.66 0.44
C THR A 18 -36.68 -11.66 1.45
N ILE A 19 -36.97 -11.63 2.76
CA ILE A 19 -35.94 -11.72 3.81
C ILE A 19 -35.25 -13.09 3.77
N MET A 20 -35.99 -14.17 3.55
CA MET A 20 -35.42 -15.52 3.47
C MET A 20 -34.45 -15.63 2.27
N ILE A 21 -34.84 -15.14 1.10
CA ILE A 21 -33.98 -15.17 -0.10
C ILE A 21 -32.74 -14.29 0.07
N THR A 22 -32.91 -13.07 0.59
CA THR A 22 -31.78 -12.15 0.80
C THR A 22 -30.79 -12.67 1.82
N SER A 23 -31.26 -13.35 2.89
CA SER A 23 -30.39 -13.97 3.89
C SER A 23 -29.52 -15.09 3.29
N LEU A 24 -30.10 -15.96 2.46
CA LEU A 24 -29.37 -17.03 1.78
C LEU A 24 -28.31 -16.48 0.81
N LEU A 25 -28.63 -15.46 0.05
CA LEU A 25 -27.69 -14.81 -0.88
C LEU A 25 -26.54 -14.13 -0.13
N SER A 26 -26.80 -13.52 1.02
CA SER A 26 -25.81 -12.83 1.83
C SER A 26 -24.68 -13.75 2.30
N VAL A 27 -24.99 -14.98 2.68
CA VAL A 27 -23.99 -15.97 3.16
C VAL A 27 -22.90 -16.25 2.11
N ILE A 28 -23.25 -16.23 0.84
CA ILE A 28 -22.31 -16.48 -0.27
C ILE A 28 -21.60 -15.18 -0.69
N ALA A 29 -22.32 -14.06 -0.67
CA ALA A 29 -21.81 -12.79 -1.15
C ALA A 29 -20.73 -12.19 -0.22
N PHE A 30 -20.89 -12.30 1.10
CA PHE A 30 -19.97 -11.69 2.08
C PHE A 30 -18.52 -12.17 1.96
N PRO A 31 -18.18 -13.48 1.94
CA PRO A 31 -16.79 -13.92 1.87
C PRO A 31 -16.15 -13.56 0.53
N SER A 32 -16.91 -13.63 -0.56
CA SER A 32 -16.41 -13.24 -1.89
C SER A 32 -16.08 -11.75 -1.96
N PHE A 33 -16.89 -10.90 -1.34
CA PHE A 33 -16.65 -9.46 -1.30
C PHE A 33 -15.41 -9.10 -0.48
N LYS A 34 -15.20 -9.76 0.67
CA LYS A 34 -14.01 -9.54 1.51
C LYS A 34 -12.72 -9.83 0.76
N SER A 35 -12.64 -10.95 0.05
CA SER A 35 -11.44 -11.34 -0.72
C SER A 35 -11.15 -10.36 -1.87
N LEU A 36 -12.20 -9.91 -2.57
CA LEU A 36 -12.07 -8.89 -3.61
C LEU A 36 -11.57 -7.56 -3.05
N GLN A 37 -12.09 -7.15 -1.90
CA GLN A 37 -11.67 -5.92 -1.23
C GLN A 37 -10.20 -5.96 -0.82
N GLN A 38 -9.72 -7.08 -0.25
CA GLN A 38 -8.31 -7.29 0.06
C GLN A 38 -7.43 -7.19 -1.19
N GLN A 39 -7.83 -7.83 -2.28
CA GLN A 39 -7.07 -7.80 -3.53
C GLN A 39 -6.96 -6.37 -4.09
N ILE A 40 -8.07 -5.64 -4.16
CA ILE A 40 -8.09 -4.25 -4.66
C ILE A 40 -7.22 -3.36 -3.77
N ARG A 41 -7.31 -3.51 -2.44
CA ARG A 41 -6.50 -2.75 -1.48
C ARG A 41 -5.01 -2.98 -1.69
N VAL A 42 -4.59 -4.24 -1.81
CA VAL A 42 -3.18 -4.58 -2.07
C VAL A 42 -2.72 -4.02 -3.41
N ASP A 43 -3.53 -4.15 -4.46
CA ASP A 43 -3.18 -3.65 -5.79
C ASP A 43 -3.02 -2.14 -5.84
N SER A 44 -3.91 -1.42 -5.17
CA SER A 44 -3.82 0.03 -5.06
C SER A 44 -2.57 0.46 -4.28
N ASN A 45 -2.37 -0.11 -3.09
CA ASN A 45 -1.29 0.29 -2.20
C ASN A 45 0.10 -0.08 -2.77
N ILE A 46 0.27 -1.28 -3.33
CA ILE A 46 1.58 -1.66 -3.90
C ILE A 46 1.95 -0.81 -5.13
N ARG A 47 0.95 -0.36 -5.91
CA ARG A 47 1.17 0.59 -7.02
C ARG A 47 1.55 1.97 -6.49
N THR A 48 0.88 2.46 -5.46
CA THR A 48 1.23 3.73 -4.80
C THR A 48 2.67 3.70 -4.29
N ILE A 49 3.07 2.61 -3.61
CA ILE A 49 4.43 2.43 -3.13
C ILE A 49 5.43 2.42 -4.30
N GLN A 50 5.14 1.67 -5.37
CA GLN A 50 6.01 1.61 -6.54
C GLN A 50 6.20 2.99 -7.18
N GLN A 51 5.10 3.72 -7.38
CA GLN A 51 5.11 5.07 -7.97
C GLN A 51 5.90 6.05 -7.10
N SER A 52 5.70 6.00 -5.79
CA SER A 52 6.43 6.85 -4.83
C SER A 52 7.93 6.57 -4.85
N MET A 53 8.34 5.29 -4.95
CA MET A 53 9.76 4.96 -5.08
C MET A 53 10.36 5.39 -6.43
N GLN A 54 9.61 5.27 -7.53
CA GLN A 54 10.04 5.81 -8.82
C GLN A 54 10.13 7.34 -8.80
N PHE A 55 9.17 7.99 -8.16
CA PHE A 55 9.17 9.43 -7.96
C PHE A 55 10.40 9.89 -7.17
N ALA A 56 10.72 9.22 -6.06
CA ALA A 56 11.91 9.51 -5.27
C ALA A 56 13.21 9.41 -6.10
N ARG A 57 13.32 8.39 -6.96
CA ARG A 57 14.44 8.26 -7.89
C ARG A 57 14.53 9.43 -8.87
N ASN A 58 13.41 9.80 -9.46
CA ASN A 58 13.36 10.91 -10.42
C ASN A 58 13.73 12.24 -9.74
N MET A 59 13.30 12.45 -8.50
CA MET A 59 13.69 13.61 -7.69
C MET A 59 15.19 13.64 -7.42
N ALA A 60 15.80 12.49 -7.08
CA ALA A 60 17.25 12.42 -6.85
C ALA A 60 18.04 12.85 -8.09
N ILE A 61 17.64 12.37 -9.28
CA ILE A 61 18.27 12.71 -10.55
C ILE A 61 18.03 14.18 -10.91
N SER A 62 16.78 14.66 -10.77
CA SER A 62 16.40 16.01 -11.19
C SER A 62 17.01 17.11 -10.34
N TYR A 63 17.09 16.88 -9.03
CA TYR A 63 17.70 17.86 -8.10
C TYR A 63 19.20 17.67 -7.89
N GLY A 64 19.76 16.55 -8.34
CA GLY A 64 21.17 16.24 -8.12
C GLY A 64 21.53 16.04 -6.64
N VAL A 65 20.57 15.63 -5.81
CA VAL A 65 20.75 15.41 -4.37
C VAL A 65 20.34 14.00 -3.98
N ARG A 66 20.85 13.54 -2.85
CA ARG A 66 20.45 12.26 -2.30
C ARG A 66 19.01 12.35 -1.76
N ILE A 67 18.16 11.38 -2.12
CA ILE A 67 16.78 11.26 -1.65
C ILE A 67 16.63 9.97 -0.86
N THR A 68 16.08 10.08 0.34
CA THR A 68 15.80 8.93 1.21
C THR A 68 14.30 8.70 1.35
N VAL A 69 13.92 7.42 1.37
CA VAL A 69 12.55 6.93 1.56
C VAL A 69 12.55 6.00 2.76
N CYS A 70 11.84 6.36 3.80
CA CYS A 70 11.68 5.52 4.99
C CYS A 70 10.50 5.98 5.86
N PRO A 71 9.99 5.12 6.77
CA PRO A 71 9.15 5.57 7.87
C PRO A 71 9.94 6.54 8.76
N LEU A 72 9.39 7.73 8.99
CA LEU A 72 10.03 8.72 9.87
C LEU A 72 9.44 8.65 11.26
N TYR A 73 10.31 8.53 12.26
CA TYR A 73 9.98 8.67 13.67
C TYR A 73 10.95 9.65 14.33
N GLN A 74 10.45 10.75 14.84
CA GLN A 74 11.24 11.83 15.45
C GLN A 74 12.43 12.30 14.58
N GLY A 75 12.19 12.45 13.27
CA GLY A 75 13.21 12.87 12.32
C GLY A 75 14.21 11.80 11.89
N LYS A 76 14.05 10.55 12.33
CA LYS A 76 14.95 9.44 11.98
C LYS A 76 14.21 8.31 11.27
N CYS A 77 14.89 7.62 10.35
CA CYS A 77 14.33 6.45 9.71
C CYS A 77 14.07 5.32 10.71
N GLY A 78 12.82 4.86 10.77
CA GLY A 78 12.37 3.69 11.50
C GLY A 78 12.34 2.43 10.65
N ASN A 79 11.77 1.35 11.20
CA ASN A 79 11.59 0.07 10.50
C ASN A 79 10.10 -0.26 10.27
N ASP A 80 9.21 0.53 10.81
CA ASP A 80 7.76 0.27 10.76
C ASP A 80 7.14 0.88 9.51
N TRP A 81 7.23 0.16 8.40
CA TRP A 81 6.68 0.57 7.10
C TRP A 81 5.16 0.60 7.08
N HIS A 82 4.50 -0.01 8.06
CA HIS A 82 3.04 0.01 8.20
C HIS A 82 2.50 1.42 8.49
N THR A 83 3.25 2.21 9.25
CA THR A 83 2.86 3.60 9.60
C THR A 83 2.90 4.57 8.41
N GLY A 84 3.32 4.08 7.25
CA GLY A 84 3.59 4.91 6.08
C GLY A 84 5.06 5.26 5.96
N PHE A 85 5.40 6.12 5.01
CA PHE A 85 6.78 6.54 4.80
C PHE A 85 6.86 7.94 4.20
N SER A 86 8.00 8.59 4.41
CA SER A 86 8.31 9.89 3.84
C SER A 86 9.43 9.81 2.83
N ILE A 87 9.37 10.67 1.83
CA ILE A 87 10.40 10.90 0.81
C ILE A 87 10.99 12.28 1.09
N PHE A 88 12.29 12.34 1.36
CA PHE A 88 12.93 13.59 1.74
C PHE A 88 14.37 13.68 1.21
N THR A 89 14.87 14.92 1.10
CA THR A 89 16.29 15.16 0.82
C THR A 89 17.12 14.72 2.02
N ASP A 90 18.26 14.10 1.79
CA ASP A 90 19.12 13.54 2.85
C ASP A 90 20.54 14.02 2.60
N SER A 91 20.78 15.32 2.90
CA SER A 91 22.03 16.00 2.60
C SER A 91 23.04 15.93 3.78
N GLY A 92 22.53 15.83 4.99
CA GLY A 92 23.32 15.77 6.22
C GLY A 92 23.63 14.37 6.71
N LYS A 93 23.17 14.05 7.93
CA LYS A 93 23.31 12.71 8.50
C LYS A 93 22.41 11.71 7.80
N THR A 94 23.00 10.64 7.33
CA THR A 94 22.31 9.60 6.58
C THR A 94 21.12 8.99 7.35
N ASN A 95 19.94 8.94 6.71
CA ASN A 95 18.67 8.44 7.27
C ASN A 95 18.14 9.29 8.43
N GLU A 96 18.48 10.55 8.48
CA GLU A 96 17.94 11.53 9.42
C GLU A 96 17.44 12.74 8.61
N LEU A 97 16.28 13.27 9.00
CA LEU A 97 15.75 14.52 8.48
C LEU A 97 16.37 15.64 9.33
N ASP A 98 17.42 16.25 8.85
CA ASP A 98 18.15 17.28 9.60
C ASP A 98 18.49 18.53 8.77
N GLY A 99 18.92 19.58 9.46
CA GLY A 99 19.41 20.80 8.84
C GLY A 99 18.43 21.43 7.85
N GLN A 100 18.77 21.43 6.56
CA GLN A 100 17.97 22.00 5.48
C GLN A 100 17.20 20.95 4.68
N ASP A 101 17.17 19.71 5.16
CA ASP A 101 16.44 18.65 4.48
C ASP A 101 14.93 18.95 4.42
N LYS A 102 14.31 18.55 3.33
CA LYS A 102 12.90 18.84 3.07
C LYS A 102 12.16 17.55 2.76
N ILE A 103 11.00 17.39 3.38
CA ILE A 103 10.04 16.36 2.99
C ILE A 103 9.43 16.77 1.67
N ILE A 104 9.49 15.88 0.69
CA ILE A 104 8.98 16.07 -0.67
C ILE A 104 7.59 15.46 -0.81
N GLN A 105 7.41 14.28 -0.21
CA GLN A 105 6.14 13.55 -0.22
C GLN A 105 6.02 12.69 1.03
N GLU A 106 4.79 12.53 1.52
CA GLU A 106 4.44 11.60 2.57
C GLU A 106 3.37 10.65 2.07
N VAL A 107 3.53 9.38 2.39
CA VAL A 107 2.53 8.33 2.17
C VAL A 107 1.98 7.95 3.53
N SER A 108 0.67 8.09 3.68
CA SER A 108 -0.04 7.87 4.93
C SER A 108 0.02 6.40 5.37
N GLN A 109 -0.37 6.16 6.63
CA GLN A 109 -0.53 4.84 7.22
C GLN A 109 -1.42 3.92 6.37
N PHE A 110 -1.02 2.67 6.27
CA PHE A 110 -1.75 1.61 5.60
C PHE A 110 -2.84 1.01 6.52
N HIS A 111 -3.60 0.07 5.99
CA HIS A 111 -4.66 -0.59 6.78
C HIS A 111 -4.05 -1.33 7.99
N GLN A 112 -4.69 -1.25 9.16
CA GLN A 112 -4.12 -1.71 10.44
C GLN A 112 -3.71 -3.18 10.47
N GLU A 113 -4.42 -4.03 9.76
CA GLU A 113 -4.15 -5.48 9.70
C GLU A 113 -3.12 -5.86 8.61
N ASP A 114 -2.72 -4.91 7.74
CA ASP A 114 -1.80 -5.20 6.64
C ASP A 114 -0.34 -5.14 7.11
N ILE A 115 0.49 -6.02 6.58
CA ILE A 115 1.89 -6.16 6.94
C ILE A 115 2.75 -5.66 5.79
N ILE A 116 3.57 -4.64 6.04
CA ILE A 116 4.47 -4.07 5.04
C ILE A 116 5.89 -4.16 5.57
N GLN A 117 6.77 -4.77 4.77
CA GLN A 117 8.15 -5.01 5.16
C GLN A 117 9.10 -4.67 4.03
N TYR A 118 10.10 -3.88 4.34
CA TYR A 118 11.25 -3.70 3.49
C TYR A 118 12.46 -4.35 4.13
N ASN A 119 13.24 -5.09 3.37
CA ASN A 119 14.39 -5.82 3.90
C ASN A 119 15.60 -4.92 4.23
N ARG A 120 15.42 -3.60 4.21
CA ARG A 120 16.38 -2.58 4.61
C ARG A 120 15.68 -1.52 5.47
N LYS A 121 16.45 -0.79 6.26
CA LYS A 121 15.95 0.30 7.10
C LYS A 121 15.39 1.47 6.27
N ALA A 122 16.08 1.80 5.16
CA ALA A 122 15.70 2.88 4.27
C ALA A 122 16.09 2.54 2.83
N LEU A 123 15.40 3.13 1.86
CA LEU A 123 15.81 3.17 0.47
C LEU A 123 16.41 4.55 0.19
N ARG A 124 17.61 4.59 -0.36
CA ARG A 124 18.30 5.83 -0.75
C ARG A 124 18.67 5.83 -2.20
N TYR A 125 18.29 6.88 -2.87
CA TYR A 125 18.73 7.16 -4.22
C TYR A 125 19.83 8.21 -4.21
N GLN A 126 20.93 7.89 -4.89
CA GLN A 126 22.02 8.84 -5.13
C GLN A 126 21.63 9.83 -6.25
N PRO A 127 22.36 10.95 -6.43
CA PRO A 127 22.08 11.92 -7.49
C PRO A 127 22.07 11.33 -8.90
N ASP A 128 22.76 10.22 -9.13
CA ASP A 128 22.77 9.45 -10.37
C ASP A 128 21.60 8.46 -10.51
N GLY A 129 20.71 8.40 -9.50
CA GLY A 129 19.57 7.50 -9.46
C GLY A 129 19.88 6.06 -9.05
N LEU A 130 21.10 5.76 -8.62
CA LEU A 130 21.46 4.45 -8.08
C LEU A 130 20.95 4.27 -6.64
N ALA A 131 20.46 3.08 -6.32
CA ALA A 131 20.06 2.68 -4.96
C ALA A 131 21.21 1.95 -4.22
N SER A 132 22.43 2.47 -4.31
CA SER A 132 23.63 1.82 -3.84
C SER A 132 23.59 1.40 -2.38
N GLY A 133 23.71 0.09 -2.11
CA GLY A 133 23.72 -0.49 -0.76
C GLY A 133 22.37 -0.52 -0.05
N THR A 134 21.31 0.06 -0.64
CA THR A 134 19.95 0.09 -0.08
C THR A 134 18.90 -0.57 -0.97
N ASN A 135 19.36 -1.17 -2.07
CA ASN A 135 18.51 -2.02 -2.92
C ASN A 135 17.89 -3.18 -2.12
N GLY A 136 16.68 -3.56 -2.47
CA GLY A 136 15.97 -4.56 -1.69
C GLY A 136 14.62 -4.95 -2.25
N THR A 137 13.86 -5.63 -1.41
CA THR A 137 12.48 -6.05 -1.72
C THR A 137 11.56 -5.51 -0.64
N LEU A 138 10.51 -4.83 -1.07
CA LEU A 138 9.38 -4.48 -0.21
C LEU A 138 8.25 -5.47 -0.47
N THR A 139 7.75 -6.06 0.61
CA THR A 139 6.65 -7.04 0.59
C THR A 139 5.44 -6.43 1.27
N TYR A 140 4.28 -6.64 0.68
CA TYR A 140 2.98 -6.23 1.20
C TYR A 140 2.09 -7.46 1.34
N CYS A 141 1.64 -7.77 2.55
CA CYS A 141 0.81 -8.92 2.88
C CYS A 141 -0.46 -8.43 3.59
N PRO A 142 -1.65 -8.64 3.01
CA PRO A 142 -2.90 -8.25 3.65
C PRO A 142 -3.25 -9.24 4.77
N GLU A 143 -3.50 -8.72 5.96
CA GLU A 143 -4.00 -9.40 7.16
C GLU A 143 -3.12 -10.55 7.68
N THR A 144 -2.55 -11.40 6.83
CA THR A 144 -1.72 -12.56 7.24
C THR A 144 -0.39 -12.60 6.51
N PHE A 145 0.63 -13.20 7.15
CA PHE A 145 1.99 -13.30 6.60
C PHE A 145 2.07 -14.07 5.28
N ASP A 146 1.16 -15.02 5.07
CA ASP A 146 1.12 -15.96 3.92
C ASP A 146 -0.10 -15.74 3.01
N SER A 147 -0.71 -14.57 3.08
CA SER A 147 -1.90 -14.26 2.28
C SER A 147 -1.67 -14.51 0.79
N PRO A 148 -2.61 -15.16 0.09
CA PRO A 148 -2.50 -15.43 -1.35
C PRO A 148 -2.50 -14.16 -2.20
N TYR A 149 -2.92 -13.02 -1.63
CA TYR A 149 -2.95 -11.71 -2.28
C TYR A 149 -1.68 -10.90 -2.07
N SER A 150 -0.68 -11.47 -1.37
CA SER A 150 0.59 -10.80 -1.09
C SER A 150 1.32 -10.41 -2.36
N LYS A 151 1.89 -9.21 -2.39
CA LYS A 151 2.66 -8.67 -3.51
C LYS A 151 3.97 -8.09 -3.05
N ALA A 152 4.93 -8.02 -3.95
CA ALA A 152 6.21 -7.41 -3.66
C ALA A 152 6.72 -6.57 -4.83
N ILE A 153 7.50 -5.56 -4.49
CA ILE A 153 8.31 -4.79 -5.43
C ILE A 153 9.79 -5.02 -5.13
N ILE A 154 10.58 -5.03 -6.18
CA ILE A 154 12.03 -5.23 -6.12
C ILE A 154 12.69 -3.96 -6.63
N ILE A 155 13.59 -3.43 -5.83
CA ILE A 155 14.46 -2.32 -6.18
C ILE A 155 15.87 -2.90 -6.41
N ASN A 156 16.40 -2.78 -7.61
CA ASN A 156 17.75 -3.24 -7.92
C ASN A 156 18.78 -2.12 -7.62
N GLN A 157 20.05 -2.48 -7.69
CA GLN A 157 21.14 -1.54 -7.43
C GLN A 157 21.14 -0.33 -8.38
N ALA A 158 20.70 -0.52 -9.63
CA ALA A 158 20.54 0.57 -10.60
C ALA A 158 19.33 1.48 -10.31
N GLY A 159 18.64 1.31 -9.17
CA GLY A 159 17.51 2.12 -8.76
C GLY A 159 16.18 1.82 -9.48
N ARG A 160 16.15 0.78 -10.33
CA ARG A 160 14.94 0.40 -11.04
C ARG A 160 13.96 -0.32 -10.12
N VAL A 161 12.72 0.14 -10.08
CA VAL A 161 11.62 -0.46 -9.31
C VAL A 161 10.75 -1.29 -10.23
N ARG A 162 10.49 -2.54 -9.85
CA ARG A 162 9.60 -3.46 -10.61
C ARG A 162 8.79 -4.34 -9.68
N PHE A 163 7.64 -4.82 -10.14
CA PHE A 163 6.90 -5.86 -9.42
C PHE A 163 7.66 -7.19 -9.42
N SER A 164 7.54 -7.93 -8.33
CA SER A 164 8.02 -9.30 -8.27
C SER A 164 7.14 -10.21 -9.12
N THR A 165 7.75 -11.14 -9.83
CA THR A 165 7.06 -12.18 -10.60
C THR A 165 6.91 -13.50 -9.83
N LYS A 166 7.35 -13.55 -8.58
CA LYS A 166 7.19 -14.74 -7.72
C LYS A 166 5.72 -14.98 -7.42
N LYS A 167 5.30 -16.24 -7.49
CA LYS A 167 3.90 -16.65 -7.24
C LYS A 167 3.57 -16.73 -5.74
N ASN A 168 4.52 -17.14 -4.91
CA ASN A 168 4.32 -17.30 -3.47
C ASN A 168 5.17 -16.23 -2.76
N ILE A 169 4.53 -15.14 -2.41
CA ILE A 169 5.10 -14.03 -1.67
C ILE A 169 4.55 -14.13 -0.26
N ALA A 170 5.44 -14.15 0.72
CA ALA A 170 5.09 -14.15 2.14
C ALA A 170 5.92 -13.10 2.87
N CYS A 171 5.32 -12.51 3.89
CA CYS A 171 5.99 -11.66 4.86
C CYS A 171 6.66 -12.53 5.93
N LYS A 172 7.62 -11.96 6.64
CA LYS A 172 8.26 -12.65 7.77
C LYS A 172 7.48 -12.35 9.06
N PRO A 173 7.33 -13.32 9.95
CA PRO A 173 6.75 -13.12 11.28
C PRO A 173 7.62 -12.20 12.16
#